data_ea683d20b59775963895002bcb7f0eab
#
_entry.id   ea683d20b59775963895002bcb7f0eab
#
_cell.length_a   1.000
_cell.length_b   1.000
_cell.length_c   1.000
_cell.angle_alpha   90.00
_cell.angle_beta   90.00
_cell.angle_gamma   90.00
#
_symmetry.space_group_name_H-M   'P 1'
#
loop_
_entity.id
_entity.type
_entity.pdbx_description
1 polymer ?
#
loop_
_entity_poly.entity_id
_entity_poly.type
_entity_poly.pdbx_seq_one_letter_code
_entity_poly.pdbx_strand_id
1 'polypeptide(L)'
;MTKILVLISAVIFFTACTVKTTEKLTDVRHPYGVFIGAEKEKLLSLNNYDVLVIDAELLTAENIDVIHQNGNNEIYSYLNIGSVEDFRSYYEEFLPFTIG
;
A
#
# COMPACT_ATOMS: atom_id res chain seq x y z
N MET A 1 -6.28 24.76 -49.29
CA MET A 1 -6.36 25.19 -47.89
C MET A 1 -7.21 24.27 -47.01
N THR A 2 -8.26 23.67 -47.50
CA THR A 2 -9.13 22.74 -46.74
C THR A 2 -8.49 21.40 -46.42
N LYS A 3 -7.49 20.95 -47.16
CA LYS A 3 -6.79 19.66 -46.89
C LYS A 3 -5.84 19.68 -45.72
N ILE A 4 -5.31 20.83 -45.31
CA ILE A 4 -4.39 20.99 -44.18
C ILE A 4 -5.16 20.97 -42.85
N LEU A 5 -6.36 21.51 -42.80
CA LEU A 5 -7.23 21.51 -41.62
C LEU A 5 -7.71 20.10 -41.22
N VAL A 6 -7.94 19.23 -42.18
CA VAL A 6 -8.36 17.83 -41.95
C VAL A 6 -7.21 17.00 -41.37
N LEU A 7 -5.98 17.25 -41.79
CA LEU A 7 -4.77 16.56 -41.25
C LEU A 7 -4.46 16.94 -39.79
N ILE A 8 -4.66 18.21 -39.42
CA ILE A 8 -4.46 18.67 -38.02
C ILE A 8 -5.53 18.09 -37.10
N SER A 9 -6.77 17.97 -37.56
CA SER A 9 -7.86 17.34 -36.81
C SER A 9 -7.62 15.85 -36.55
N ALA A 10 -7.05 15.11 -37.49
CA ALA A 10 -6.73 13.70 -37.36
C ALA A 10 -5.59 13.45 -36.35
N VAL A 11 -4.58 14.32 -36.28
CA VAL A 11 -3.46 14.22 -35.34
C VAL A 11 -3.91 14.47 -33.90
N ILE A 12 -4.82 15.41 -33.67
CA ILE A 12 -5.38 15.70 -32.33
C ILE A 12 -6.23 14.52 -31.83
N PHE A 13 -6.93 13.83 -32.70
CA PHE A 13 -7.74 12.68 -32.36
C PHE A 13 -6.88 11.48 -31.94
N PHE A 14 -5.69 11.29 -32.50
CA PHE A 14 -4.76 10.19 -32.17
C PHE A 14 -4.12 10.36 -30.78
N THR A 15 -3.87 11.58 -30.33
CA THR A 15 -3.27 11.85 -29.01
C THR A 15 -4.27 11.59 -27.86
N ALA A 16 -5.58 11.74 -28.09
CA ALA A 16 -6.61 11.50 -27.08
C ALA A 16 -6.83 9.99 -26.78
N CYS A 17 -6.54 9.09 -27.74
CA CYS A 17 -6.67 7.62 -27.54
C CYS A 17 -5.56 7.01 -26.70
N THR A 18 -4.34 7.58 -26.66
CA THR A 18 -3.20 7.04 -25.92
C THR A 18 -3.28 7.32 -24.43
N VAL A 19 -3.98 8.36 -23.99
CA VAL A 19 -4.11 8.73 -22.57
C VAL A 19 -5.12 7.85 -21.83
N LYS A 20 -6.11 7.30 -22.52
CA LYS A 20 -7.16 6.43 -21.91
C LYS A 20 -6.70 5.01 -21.56
N THR A 21 -5.59 4.53 -22.11
CA THR A 21 -5.10 3.15 -21.89
C THR A 21 -4.25 2.99 -20.63
N THR A 22 -3.73 4.07 -20.04
CA THR A 22 -2.84 4.04 -18.87
C THR A 22 -3.60 4.04 -17.54
N GLU A 23 -4.84 4.49 -17.49
CA GLU A 23 -5.63 4.55 -16.24
C GLU A 23 -6.25 3.22 -15.83
N LYS A 24 -6.31 2.23 -16.71
CA LYS A 24 -7.03 0.97 -16.46
C LYS A 24 -6.21 -0.12 -15.76
N LEU A 25 -4.91 0.10 -15.56
CA LEU A 25 -3.98 -0.89 -14.99
C LEU A 25 -3.84 -0.81 -13.45
N THR A 26 -4.41 0.21 -12.80
CA THR A 26 -4.20 0.47 -11.37
C THR A 26 -5.38 0.09 -10.47
N ASP A 27 -6.44 -0.48 -11.03
CA ASP A 27 -7.70 -0.70 -10.29
C ASP A 27 -7.93 -2.16 -9.87
N VAL A 28 -6.86 -2.96 -9.78
CA VAL A 28 -6.95 -4.32 -9.25
C VAL A 28 -6.95 -4.25 -7.73
N ARG A 29 -8.06 -4.68 -7.12
CA ARG A 29 -8.19 -4.75 -5.67
C ARG A 29 -7.87 -6.16 -5.16
N HIS A 30 -7.23 -6.19 -3.99
CA HIS A 30 -6.92 -7.43 -3.28
C HIS A 30 -7.89 -7.59 -2.12
N PRO A 31 -8.54 -8.77 -1.93
CA PRO A 31 -9.49 -8.96 -0.85
C PRO A 31 -8.86 -8.84 0.54
N TYR A 32 -7.65 -9.36 0.72
CA TYR A 32 -6.90 -9.23 1.97
C TYR A 32 -5.40 -9.42 1.75
N GLY A 33 -4.61 -8.94 2.70
CA GLY A 33 -3.18 -9.18 2.74
C GLY A 33 -2.68 -9.22 4.19
N VAL A 34 -1.68 -10.06 4.46
CA VAL A 34 -1.05 -10.19 5.77
C VAL A 34 0.46 -10.03 5.59
N PHE A 35 1.01 -9.00 6.22
CA PHE A 35 2.43 -8.65 6.10
C PHE A 35 3.03 -8.45 7.49
N ILE A 36 3.47 -9.53 8.10
CA ILE A 36 4.10 -9.56 9.41
C ILE A 36 5.61 -9.67 9.21
N GLY A 37 6.37 -8.84 9.89
CA GLY A 37 7.83 -8.78 9.74
C GLY A 37 8.30 -8.10 8.45
N ALA A 38 7.42 -7.43 7.71
CA ALA A 38 7.80 -6.67 6.53
C ALA A 38 8.46 -5.34 6.94
N GLU A 39 9.42 -4.89 6.12
CA GLU A 39 10.08 -3.61 6.31
C GLU A 39 9.12 -2.44 6.06
N LYS A 40 9.39 -1.29 6.70
CA LYS A 40 8.59 -0.08 6.61
C LYS A 40 8.34 0.36 5.17
N GLU A 41 9.37 0.35 4.34
CA GLU A 41 9.29 0.74 2.93
C GLU A 41 8.31 -0.15 2.16
N LYS A 42 8.30 -1.44 2.45
CA LYS A 42 7.36 -2.39 1.87
C LYS A 42 5.93 -2.07 2.29
N LEU A 43 5.70 -1.82 3.57
CA LEU A 43 4.38 -1.49 4.10
C LEU A 43 3.82 -0.21 3.50
N LEU A 44 4.65 0.82 3.33
CA LEU A 44 4.27 2.10 2.71
C LEU A 44 3.95 1.97 1.22
N SER A 45 4.39 0.90 0.56
CA SER A 45 4.13 0.64 -0.86
C SER A 45 2.86 -0.17 -1.13
N LEU A 46 2.25 -0.74 -0.09
CA LEU A 46 1.05 -1.58 -0.24
C LEU A 46 -0.15 -0.75 -0.71
N ASN A 47 -0.90 -1.27 -1.67
CA ASN A 47 -2.04 -0.56 -2.24
C ASN A 47 -3.21 -1.49 -2.56
N ASN A 48 -4.41 -0.93 -2.51
CA ASN A 48 -5.66 -1.55 -2.97
C ASN A 48 -6.04 -2.85 -2.26
N TYR A 49 -5.81 -2.93 -0.96
CA TYR A 49 -6.31 -4.02 -0.12
C TYR A 49 -7.62 -3.64 0.56
N ASP A 50 -8.60 -4.54 0.54
CA ASP A 50 -9.83 -4.36 1.31
C ASP A 50 -9.58 -4.52 2.80
N VAL A 51 -8.82 -5.55 3.18
CA VAL A 51 -8.37 -5.80 4.55
C VAL A 51 -6.86 -6.02 4.54
N LEU A 52 -6.17 -5.27 5.38
CA LEU A 52 -4.71 -5.33 5.48
C LEU A 52 -4.31 -5.56 6.95
N VAL A 53 -3.57 -6.63 7.19
CA VAL A 53 -3.00 -6.93 8.51
C VAL A 53 -1.49 -6.74 8.44
N ILE A 54 -0.97 -5.83 9.26
CA ILE A 54 0.44 -5.45 9.28
C ILE A 54 0.98 -5.41 10.71
N ASP A 55 2.29 -5.43 10.86
CA ASP A 55 2.94 -5.13 12.12
C ASP A 55 3.21 -3.61 12.18
N ALA A 56 2.45 -2.90 12.99
CA ALA A 56 2.48 -1.45 13.05
C ALA A 56 3.42 -0.89 14.13
N GLU A 57 4.22 -1.71 14.79
CA GLU A 57 5.09 -1.27 15.90
C GLU A 57 6.03 -0.12 15.52
N LEU A 58 6.60 -0.17 14.31
CA LEU A 58 7.56 0.82 13.83
C LEU A 58 6.93 1.92 12.97
N LEU A 59 5.60 1.96 12.89
CA LEU A 59 4.88 2.92 12.08
C LEU A 59 4.33 4.08 12.92
N THR A 60 4.34 5.27 12.33
CA THR A 60 3.71 6.46 12.89
C THR A 60 2.27 6.59 12.41
N ALA A 61 1.50 7.48 13.04
CA ALA A 61 0.15 7.82 12.58
C ALA A 61 0.16 8.32 11.12
N GLU A 62 1.15 9.13 10.75
CA GLU A 62 1.31 9.62 9.38
C GLU A 62 1.58 8.49 8.40
N ASN A 63 2.34 7.46 8.80
CA ASN A 63 2.57 6.29 7.96
C ASN A 63 1.26 5.51 7.70
N ILE A 64 0.42 5.38 8.72
CA ILE A 64 -0.90 4.74 8.57
C ILE A 64 -1.79 5.54 7.61
N ASP A 65 -1.77 6.86 7.70
CA ASP A 65 -2.49 7.73 6.77
C ASP A 65 -2.04 7.52 5.32
N VAL A 66 -0.73 7.41 5.09
CA VAL A 66 -0.18 7.10 3.75
C VAL A 66 -0.69 5.75 3.24
N ILE A 67 -0.70 4.72 4.08
CA ILE A 67 -1.19 3.38 3.72
C ILE A 67 -2.68 3.44 3.36
N HIS A 68 -3.49 4.18 4.11
CA HIS A 68 -4.90 4.42 3.76
C HIS A 68 -5.05 5.15 2.43
N GLN A 69 -4.27 6.19 2.18
CA GLN A 69 -4.31 6.97 0.95
C GLN A 69 -3.94 6.13 -0.28
N ASN A 70 -3.18 5.05 -0.10
CA ASN A 70 -2.86 4.10 -1.16
C ASN A 70 -4.06 3.18 -1.54
N GLY A 71 -5.25 3.43 -1.01
CA GLY A 71 -6.46 2.68 -1.33
C GLY A 71 -6.70 1.46 -0.44
N ASN A 72 -6.00 1.34 0.68
CA ASN A 72 -6.24 0.29 1.67
C ASN A 72 -7.38 0.70 2.59
N ASN A 73 -8.44 -0.11 2.66
CA ASN A 73 -9.67 0.27 3.35
C ASN A 73 -9.59 0.02 4.86
N GLU A 74 -9.41 -1.24 5.27
CA GLU A 74 -9.31 -1.63 6.67
C GLU A 74 -7.89 -2.05 6.99
N ILE A 75 -7.30 -1.45 8.02
CA ILE A 75 -5.93 -1.75 8.46
C ILE A 75 -5.99 -2.22 9.91
N TYR A 76 -5.48 -3.43 10.14
CA TYR A 76 -5.37 -4.05 11.46
C TYR A 76 -3.90 -4.25 11.80
N SER A 77 -3.54 -4.03 13.06
CA SER A 77 -2.20 -4.33 13.54
C SER A 77 -2.14 -5.73 14.14
N TYR A 78 -1.15 -6.51 13.71
CA TYR A 78 -0.79 -7.75 14.36
C TYR A 78 -0.20 -7.44 15.75
N LEU A 79 -0.59 -8.22 16.73
CA LEU A 79 -0.05 -8.16 18.08
C LEU A 79 0.12 -9.58 18.63
N ASN A 80 1.33 -9.93 19.03
CA ASN A 80 1.60 -11.19 19.73
C ASN A 80 1.49 -10.96 21.24
N ILE A 81 0.53 -11.61 21.87
CA ILE A 81 0.30 -11.52 23.32
C ILE A 81 0.72 -12.79 24.09
N GLY A 82 1.10 -13.85 23.40
CA GLY A 82 1.48 -15.13 24.00
C GLY A 82 2.97 -15.33 24.20
N SER A 83 3.81 -14.51 23.61
CA SER A 83 5.27 -14.60 23.72
C SER A 83 5.94 -13.24 23.60
N VAL A 84 7.20 -13.17 24.04
CA VAL A 84 8.04 -11.99 23.86
C VAL A 84 8.99 -12.25 22.70
N GLU A 85 8.79 -11.53 21.60
CA GLU A 85 9.62 -11.66 20.39
C GLU A 85 10.90 -10.82 20.54
N ASP A 86 12.04 -11.40 20.18
CA ASP A 86 13.37 -10.80 20.39
C ASP A 86 13.64 -9.53 19.58
N PHE A 87 12.89 -9.31 18.52
CA PHE A 87 13.01 -8.10 17.69
C PHE A 87 12.14 -6.93 18.17
N ARG A 88 11.35 -7.12 19.24
CA ARG A 88 10.49 -6.05 19.78
C ARG A 88 11.29 -5.07 20.64
N SER A 89 10.87 -3.80 20.59
CA SER A 89 11.50 -2.74 21.37
C SER A 89 11.47 -2.94 22.88
N TYR A 90 10.48 -3.69 23.35
CA TYR A 90 10.26 -4.00 24.76
C TYR A 90 10.88 -5.34 25.23
N TYR A 91 11.59 -6.04 24.34
CA TYR A 91 12.09 -7.40 24.61
C TYR A 91 12.90 -7.49 25.91
N GLU A 92 13.90 -6.63 26.07
CA GLU A 92 14.79 -6.63 27.24
C GLU A 92 14.03 -6.36 28.56
N GLU A 93 13.00 -5.50 28.50
CA GLU A 93 12.19 -5.16 29.66
C GLU A 93 11.38 -6.36 30.16
N PHE A 94 10.81 -7.14 29.26
CA PHE A 94 9.92 -8.25 29.61
C PHE A 94 10.63 -9.61 29.71
N LEU A 95 11.88 -9.73 29.24
CA LEU A 95 12.63 -10.97 29.26
C LEU A 95 12.69 -11.64 30.68
N PRO A 96 12.87 -10.91 31.79
CA PRO A 96 12.88 -11.50 33.12
C PRO A 96 11.57 -12.17 33.55
N PHE A 97 10.47 -11.84 32.89
CA PHE A 97 9.13 -12.37 33.19
C PHE A 97 8.76 -13.58 32.34
N THR A 98 9.61 -13.98 31.41
CA THR A 98 9.36 -15.14 30.54
C THR A 98 9.72 -16.45 31.26
N ILE A 99 9.04 -17.53 30.90
CA ILE A 99 9.18 -18.85 31.52
C ILE A 99 9.78 -19.90 30.57
N GLY A 100 10.30 -19.44 29.42
CA GLY A 100 10.80 -20.38 28.44
C GLY A 100 12.24 -20.16 28.04
#